data_1ddc9b266ab3fc964531b98b86f0c0ec
#
_entry.id   1ddc9b266ab3fc964531b98b86f0c0ec
#
_cell.length_a   1.000
_cell.length_b   1.000
_cell.length_c   1.000
_cell.angle_alpha   90.00
_cell.angle_beta   90.00
_cell.angle_gamma   90.00
#
_symmetry.space_group_name_H-M   'P 1'
#
loop_
_entity.id
_entity.type
_entity.pdbx_description
1 polymer ?
#
loop_
_entity_poly.entity_id
_entity_poly.type
_entity_poly.pdbx_seq_one_letter_code
_entity_poly.pdbx_strand_id
1 'polypeptide(L)'
;MRELWVEKYRPTHINEYVFRDDKQRNQVSNWIKSGAIPHLLFSGGAGTGKTTLAKVLLNELGVDGGDIMLINASNENNVDTMRTKINGFASSFPFSGEFKYVLLDEADYLSQNAQAILRNMMETFSNTCRFILTCNYPNKVIPAIHSRCQGYHIEKLDQTEFTVRLATILLSEEMKFVPEDLDIYVKSCYPDLRKCINMVQQNIVD
;
A
#
# COMPACT_ATOMS: atom_id res chain seq x y z
N MET A 1 20.73 5.00 -17.86
CA MET A 1 19.97 3.88 -17.25
C MET A 1 18.50 4.23 -17.44
N ARG A 2 17.71 3.40 -18.13
CA ARG A 2 16.27 3.69 -18.33
C ARG A 2 15.54 3.56 -16.99
N GLU A 3 14.72 4.54 -16.65
CA GLU A 3 13.92 4.52 -15.42
C GLU A 3 12.88 3.40 -15.47
N LEU A 4 12.68 2.70 -14.35
CA LEU A 4 11.68 1.63 -14.25
C LEU A 4 10.27 2.25 -14.22
N TRP A 5 9.42 1.86 -15.16
CA TRP A 5 8.06 2.38 -15.25
C TRP A 5 7.23 2.09 -14.01
N VAL A 6 7.47 0.97 -13.32
CA VAL A 6 6.81 0.65 -12.05
C VAL A 6 7.08 1.66 -10.94
N GLU A 7 8.21 2.35 -11.00
CA GLU A 7 8.54 3.42 -10.06
C GLU A 7 8.12 4.79 -10.60
N LYS A 8 8.39 5.09 -11.87
CA LYS A 8 8.03 6.35 -12.54
C LYS A 8 6.51 6.61 -12.50
N TYR A 9 5.71 5.57 -12.72
CA TYR A 9 4.25 5.64 -12.76
C TYR A 9 3.58 5.10 -11.50
N ARG A 10 4.32 5.02 -10.39
CA ARG A 10 3.70 4.66 -9.10
C ARG A 10 2.67 5.73 -8.72
N PRO A 11 1.40 5.35 -8.51
CA PRO A 11 0.37 6.30 -8.11
C PRO A 11 0.76 7.13 -6.88
N THR A 12 0.55 8.43 -6.97
CA THR A 12 0.72 9.39 -5.88
C THR A 12 -0.63 9.98 -5.44
N HIS A 13 -1.60 9.96 -6.32
CA HIS A 13 -2.96 10.45 -6.10
C HIS A 13 -4.01 9.35 -6.29
N ILE A 14 -5.16 9.52 -5.64
CA ILE A 14 -6.25 8.54 -5.63
C ILE A 14 -6.82 8.25 -7.04
N ASN A 15 -6.82 9.24 -7.93
CA ASN A 15 -7.30 9.09 -9.31
C ASN A 15 -6.37 8.26 -10.21
N GLU A 16 -5.14 8.05 -9.79
CA GLU A 16 -4.15 7.22 -10.50
C GLU A 16 -4.16 5.77 -10.03
N TYR A 17 -4.82 5.50 -8.88
CA TYR A 17 -4.85 4.18 -8.26
C TYR A 17 -5.97 3.31 -8.87
N VAL A 18 -5.64 2.06 -9.20
CA VAL A 18 -6.58 1.06 -9.71
C VAL A 18 -7.26 0.37 -8.54
N PHE A 19 -8.57 0.58 -8.36
CA PHE A 19 -9.37 -0.04 -7.32
C PHE A 19 -9.95 -1.39 -7.79
N ARG A 20 -10.43 -2.19 -6.86
CA ARG A 20 -11.20 -3.39 -7.16
C ARG A 20 -12.60 -3.06 -7.67
N ASP A 21 -13.23 -2.08 -7.02
CA ASP A 21 -14.61 -1.64 -7.29
C ASP A 21 -14.87 -0.24 -6.70
N ASP A 22 -16.00 0.34 -7.07
CA ASP A 22 -16.43 1.65 -6.57
C ASP A 22 -16.67 1.67 -5.07
N LYS A 23 -17.04 0.55 -4.45
CA LYS A 23 -17.23 0.47 -3.00
C LYS A 23 -15.91 0.73 -2.26
N GLN A 24 -14.84 0.12 -2.73
CA GLN A 24 -13.51 0.33 -2.17
C GLN A 24 -13.01 1.77 -2.42
N ARG A 25 -13.22 2.28 -3.64
CA ARG A 25 -12.91 3.68 -3.97
C ARG A 25 -13.62 4.65 -3.04
N ASN A 26 -14.93 4.46 -2.82
CA ASN A 26 -15.73 5.31 -1.96
C ASN A 26 -15.30 5.22 -0.49
N GLN A 27 -14.92 4.04 0.00
CA GLN A 27 -14.40 3.88 1.35
C GLN A 27 -13.12 4.69 1.57
N VAL A 28 -12.15 4.60 0.66
CA VAL A 28 -10.91 5.39 0.71
C VAL A 28 -11.20 6.89 0.59
N SER A 29 -12.08 7.28 -0.33
CA SER A 29 -12.50 8.68 -0.48
C SER A 29 -13.16 9.24 0.78
N ASN A 30 -13.90 8.43 1.52
CA ASN A 30 -14.51 8.85 2.79
C ASN A 30 -13.44 9.05 3.87
N TRP A 31 -12.42 8.23 3.96
CA TRP A 31 -11.30 8.46 4.88
C TRP A 31 -10.57 9.77 4.57
N ILE A 32 -10.31 10.05 3.28
CA ILE A 32 -9.66 11.29 2.86
C ILE A 32 -10.53 12.50 3.24
N LYS A 33 -11.84 12.45 2.95
CA LYS A 33 -12.78 13.54 3.28
C LYS A 33 -12.92 13.78 4.78
N SER A 34 -12.87 12.72 5.59
CA SER A 34 -12.96 12.85 7.05
C SER A 34 -11.67 13.38 7.68
N GLY A 35 -10.54 13.35 6.95
CA GLY A 35 -9.23 13.75 7.48
C GLY A 35 -8.67 12.79 8.53
N ALA A 36 -9.31 11.66 8.78
CA ALA A 36 -8.93 10.71 9.82
C ALA A 36 -9.10 9.26 9.33
N ILE A 37 -8.17 8.40 9.74
CA ILE A 37 -8.21 6.97 9.48
C ILE A 37 -8.10 6.18 10.78
N PRO A 38 -8.73 4.99 10.85
CA PRO A 38 -8.45 4.03 11.91
C PRO A 38 -7.10 3.34 11.67
N HIS A 39 -6.73 2.37 12.53
CA HIS A 39 -5.71 1.42 12.15
C HIS A 39 -6.20 0.59 10.96
N LEU A 40 -5.35 0.38 9.95
CA LEU A 40 -5.70 -0.29 8.70
C LEU A 40 -4.87 -1.55 8.50
N LEU A 41 -5.49 -2.58 7.94
CA LEU A 41 -4.81 -3.78 7.45
C LEU A 41 -5.19 -4.01 5.98
N PHE A 42 -4.25 -3.73 5.08
CA PHE A 42 -4.39 -3.99 3.65
C PHE A 42 -3.86 -5.39 3.33
N SER A 43 -4.72 -6.26 2.85
CA SER A 43 -4.36 -7.62 2.46
C SER A 43 -4.65 -7.88 0.98
N GLY A 44 -3.92 -8.81 0.39
CA GLY A 44 -4.11 -9.19 -1.01
C GLY A 44 -2.84 -9.73 -1.66
N GLY A 45 -2.95 -10.21 -2.88
CA GLY A 45 -1.84 -10.78 -3.64
C GLY A 45 -0.68 -9.80 -3.87
N ALA A 46 0.46 -10.31 -4.31
CA ALA A 46 1.60 -9.49 -4.70
C ALA A 46 1.24 -8.58 -5.90
N GLY A 47 1.82 -7.38 -5.95
CA GLY A 47 1.64 -6.45 -7.06
C GLY A 47 0.26 -5.81 -7.20
N THR A 48 -0.67 -5.99 -6.23
CA THR A 48 -2.01 -5.41 -6.24
C THR A 48 -2.08 -3.97 -5.69
N GLY A 49 -0.95 -3.39 -5.30
CA GLY A 49 -0.87 -1.97 -4.93
C GLY A 49 -1.15 -1.66 -3.46
N LYS A 50 -1.07 -2.61 -2.52
CA LYS A 50 -1.31 -2.39 -1.07
C LYS A 50 -0.47 -1.26 -0.48
N THR A 51 0.85 -1.35 -0.62
CA THR A 51 1.80 -0.33 -0.13
C THR A 51 1.62 1.00 -0.84
N THR A 52 1.30 0.95 -2.14
CA THR A 52 0.99 2.14 -2.94
C THR A 52 -0.26 2.83 -2.42
N LEU A 53 -1.33 2.09 -2.13
CA LEU A 53 -2.56 2.66 -1.56
C LEU A 53 -2.31 3.34 -0.21
N ALA A 54 -1.51 2.71 0.65
CA ALA A 54 -1.13 3.31 1.93
C ALA A 54 -0.42 4.66 1.75
N LYS A 55 0.52 4.73 0.81
CA LYS A 55 1.24 5.98 0.50
C LYS A 55 0.35 7.03 -0.14
N VAL A 56 -0.51 6.64 -1.08
CA VAL A 56 -1.51 7.53 -1.70
C VAL A 56 -2.43 8.11 -0.62
N LEU A 57 -2.94 7.28 0.27
CA LEU A 57 -3.82 7.71 1.35
C LEU A 57 -3.15 8.75 2.26
N LEU A 58 -1.91 8.52 2.68
CA LEU A 58 -1.15 9.47 3.50
C LEU A 58 -0.85 10.79 2.76
N ASN A 59 -0.57 10.71 1.47
CA ASN A 59 -0.36 11.90 0.63
C ASN A 59 -1.65 12.71 0.48
N GLU A 60 -2.78 12.08 0.21
CA GLU A 60 -4.08 12.74 0.08
C GLU A 60 -4.57 13.34 1.42
N LEU A 61 -4.18 12.76 2.54
CA LEU A 61 -4.41 13.33 3.88
C LEU A 61 -3.49 14.50 4.21
N GLY A 62 -2.51 14.82 3.34
CA GLY A 62 -1.56 15.92 3.56
C GLY A 62 -0.62 15.68 4.74
N VAL A 63 -0.29 14.42 5.05
CA VAL A 63 0.58 14.07 6.18
C VAL A 63 2.01 14.48 5.87
N ASP A 64 2.65 15.23 6.80
CA ASP A 64 4.06 15.60 6.69
C ASP A 64 4.95 14.35 6.69
N GLY A 65 6.01 14.35 5.88
CA GLY A 65 6.95 13.22 5.79
C GLY A 65 7.63 12.87 7.12
N GLY A 66 7.82 13.85 8.01
CA GLY A 66 8.34 13.65 9.37
C GLY A 66 7.36 12.93 10.31
N ASP A 67 6.09 12.89 9.94
CA ASP A 67 5.03 12.21 10.69
C ASP A 67 4.72 10.81 10.11
N ILE A 68 5.53 10.33 9.18
CA ILE A 68 5.41 8.99 8.58
C ILE A 68 6.67 8.18 8.85
N MET A 69 6.51 7.02 9.48
CA MET A 69 7.56 6.01 9.62
C MET A 69 7.25 4.82 8.72
N LEU A 70 8.20 4.47 7.85
CA LEU A 70 8.12 3.29 7.00
C LEU A 70 8.97 2.16 7.56
N ILE A 71 8.39 1.01 7.78
CA ILE A 71 9.07 -0.22 8.22
C ILE A 71 8.70 -1.34 7.27
N ASN A 72 9.69 -2.05 6.74
CA ASN A 72 9.46 -3.30 6.03
C ASN A 72 9.79 -4.48 6.97
N ALA A 73 8.77 -5.25 7.34
CA ALA A 73 8.90 -6.36 8.29
C ALA A 73 9.75 -7.52 7.74
N SER A 74 9.87 -7.66 6.43
CA SER A 74 10.73 -8.69 5.83
C SER A 74 12.22 -8.38 5.97
N ASN A 75 12.58 -7.11 6.12
CA ASN A 75 13.97 -6.65 6.30
C ASN A 75 14.32 -6.40 7.77
N GLU A 76 13.36 -6.09 8.61
CA GLU A 76 13.55 -5.75 10.02
C GLU A 76 13.36 -7.01 10.89
N ASN A 77 14.36 -7.88 10.93
CA ASN A 77 14.29 -9.16 11.64
C ASN A 77 14.43 -9.04 13.17
N ASN A 78 14.85 -7.87 13.67
CA ASN A 78 15.04 -7.66 15.11
C ASN A 78 13.83 -6.96 15.72
N VAL A 79 13.10 -7.70 16.54
CA VAL A 79 11.88 -7.23 17.24
C VAL A 79 12.17 -6.06 18.18
N ASP A 80 13.29 -6.08 18.88
CA ASP A 80 13.67 -5.02 19.82
C ASP A 80 14.04 -3.73 19.09
N THR A 81 14.70 -3.84 17.93
CA THR A 81 15.00 -2.69 17.07
C THR A 81 13.70 -2.06 16.55
N MET A 82 12.79 -2.86 16.04
CA MET A 82 11.48 -2.38 15.59
C MET A 82 10.71 -1.69 16.72
N ARG A 83 10.65 -2.33 17.90
CA ARG A 83 9.99 -1.78 19.09
C ARG A 83 10.59 -0.44 19.49
N THR A 84 11.92 -0.33 19.56
CA THR A 84 12.62 0.91 19.94
C THR A 84 12.34 2.03 18.95
N LYS A 85 12.39 1.75 17.64
CA LYS A 85 12.09 2.72 16.60
C LYS A 85 10.67 3.25 16.71
N ILE A 86 9.67 2.34 16.80
CA ILE A 86 8.26 2.73 16.90
C ILE A 86 8.00 3.51 18.18
N ASN A 87 8.52 3.06 19.34
CA ASN A 87 8.34 3.76 20.61
C ASN A 87 8.89 5.18 20.55
N GLY A 88 10.12 5.36 20.04
CA GLY A 88 10.73 6.68 19.92
C GLY A 88 9.93 7.60 19.00
N PHE A 89 9.46 7.08 17.87
CA PHE A 89 8.68 7.84 16.92
C PHE A 89 7.28 8.20 17.47
N ALA A 90 6.53 7.21 17.97
CA ALA A 90 5.14 7.39 18.40
C ALA A 90 4.99 8.18 19.72
N SER A 91 6.06 8.27 20.52
CA SER A 91 6.10 9.07 21.75
C SER A 91 6.34 10.56 21.51
N SER A 92 6.79 10.96 20.32
CA SER A 92 7.00 12.36 19.97
C SER A 92 5.73 12.99 19.40
N PHE A 93 5.59 14.31 19.58
CA PHE A 93 4.47 15.04 18.98
C PHE A 93 4.57 15.06 17.45
N PRO A 94 3.43 15.03 16.72
CA PRO A 94 3.43 15.23 15.28
C PRO A 94 3.93 16.62 14.91
N PHE A 95 4.58 16.75 13.76
CA PHE A 95 4.99 18.02 13.18
C PHE A 95 3.80 18.80 12.66
N SER A 96 2.83 18.09 12.08
CA SER A 96 1.60 18.65 11.56
C SER A 96 0.44 17.67 11.82
N GLY A 97 -0.77 18.21 12.01
CA GLY A 97 -1.95 17.38 12.22
C GLY A 97 -2.07 16.78 13.62
N GLU A 98 -2.93 15.75 13.75
CA GLU A 98 -3.26 15.14 15.05
C GLU A 98 -2.50 13.83 15.31
N PHE A 99 -2.07 13.15 14.26
CA PHE A 99 -1.51 11.79 14.36
C PHE A 99 -0.20 11.65 13.60
N LYS A 100 0.65 10.78 14.13
CA LYS A 100 1.74 10.15 13.40
C LYS A 100 1.26 8.84 12.76
N TYR A 101 1.97 8.39 11.75
CA TYR A 101 1.59 7.20 10.99
C TYR A 101 2.76 6.23 10.87
N VAL A 102 2.54 4.99 11.25
CA VAL A 102 3.49 3.89 11.03
C VAL A 102 2.93 3.02 9.91
N LEU A 103 3.60 3.03 8.76
CA LEU A 103 3.33 2.10 7.66
C LEU A 103 4.29 0.91 7.81
N LEU A 104 3.72 -0.24 8.18
CA LEU A 104 4.45 -1.49 8.34
C LEU A 104 4.10 -2.43 7.20
N ASP A 105 5.04 -2.53 6.27
CA ASP A 105 4.89 -3.34 5.06
C ASP A 105 5.26 -4.80 5.34
N GLU A 106 4.52 -5.73 4.72
CA GLU A 106 4.73 -7.17 4.84
C GLU A 106 4.63 -7.71 6.28
N ALA A 107 3.62 -7.27 7.05
CA ALA A 107 3.42 -7.63 8.46
C ALA A 107 3.30 -9.15 8.72
N ASP A 108 2.93 -9.93 7.70
CA ASP A 108 2.88 -11.39 7.73
C ASP A 108 4.25 -12.08 7.82
N TYR A 109 5.36 -11.32 7.67
CA TYR A 109 6.73 -11.80 7.95
C TYR A 109 7.11 -11.71 9.43
N LEU A 110 6.37 -10.95 10.23
CA LEU A 110 6.63 -10.86 11.68
C LEU A 110 6.33 -12.18 12.39
N SER A 111 7.19 -12.57 13.33
CA SER A 111 6.90 -13.66 14.26
C SER A 111 5.66 -13.35 15.10
N GLN A 112 5.01 -14.37 15.64
CA GLN A 112 3.85 -14.19 16.54
C GLN A 112 4.17 -13.31 17.75
N ASN A 113 5.39 -13.44 18.30
CA ASN A 113 5.85 -12.60 19.41
C ASN A 113 5.99 -11.12 18.99
N ALA A 114 6.57 -10.86 17.80
CA ALA A 114 6.67 -9.51 17.25
C ALA A 114 5.29 -8.90 17.00
N GLN A 115 4.35 -9.68 16.49
CA GLN A 115 2.97 -9.24 16.29
C GLN A 115 2.26 -8.94 17.61
N ALA A 116 2.50 -9.70 18.68
CA ALA A 116 1.96 -9.42 20.00
C ALA A 116 2.50 -8.12 20.58
N ILE A 117 3.79 -7.82 20.37
CA ILE A 117 4.40 -6.55 20.76
C ILE A 117 3.82 -5.39 19.94
N LEU A 118 3.67 -5.56 18.61
CA LEU A 118 3.03 -4.57 17.75
C LEU A 118 1.61 -4.25 18.20
N ARG A 119 0.82 -5.28 18.55
CA ARG A 119 -0.52 -5.09 19.11
C ARG A 119 -0.50 -4.20 20.36
N ASN A 120 0.42 -4.45 21.29
CA ASN A 120 0.54 -3.64 22.50
C ASN A 120 0.90 -2.17 22.17
N MET A 121 1.79 -1.95 21.21
CA MET A 121 2.13 -0.59 20.75
C MET A 121 0.93 0.12 20.10
N MET A 122 0.12 -0.58 19.31
CA MET A 122 -1.11 -0.03 18.73
C MET A 122 -2.09 0.45 19.81
N GLU A 123 -2.19 -0.28 20.92
CA GLU A 123 -3.01 0.15 22.08
C GLU A 123 -2.40 1.33 22.80
N THR A 124 -1.12 1.25 23.13
CA THR A 124 -0.40 2.29 23.88
C THR A 124 -0.43 3.65 23.19
N PHE A 125 -0.24 3.65 21.88
CA PHE A 125 -0.15 4.87 21.06
C PHE A 125 -1.43 5.20 20.28
N SER A 126 -2.57 4.63 20.63
CA SER A 126 -3.83 4.83 19.92
C SER A 126 -4.29 6.29 19.82
N ASN A 127 -3.88 7.14 20.77
CA ASN A 127 -4.24 8.57 20.79
C ASN A 127 -3.29 9.45 19.98
N THR A 128 -2.12 8.96 19.59
CA THR A 128 -1.05 9.75 18.95
C THR A 128 -0.59 9.19 17.62
N CYS A 129 -0.86 7.91 17.37
CA CYS A 129 -0.33 7.21 16.20
C CYS A 129 -1.39 6.29 15.55
N ARG A 130 -1.39 6.25 14.23
CA ARG A 130 -2.15 5.29 13.43
C ARG A 130 -1.21 4.33 12.73
N PHE A 131 -1.64 3.08 12.64
CA PHE A 131 -0.86 2.02 12.02
C PHE A 131 -1.56 1.58 10.74
N ILE A 132 -0.80 1.51 9.65
CA ILE A 132 -1.25 0.95 8.37
C ILE A 132 -0.36 -0.26 8.11
N LEU A 133 -0.96 -1.44 8.15
CA LEU A 133 -0.27 -2.70 7.92
C LEU A 133 -0.59 -3.22 6.53
N THR A 134 0.38 -3.82 5.86
CA THR A 134 0.13 -4.59 4.63
C THR A 134 0.51 -6.04 4.84
N CYS A 135 -0.17 -6.97 4.16
CA CYS A 135 0.20 -8.38 4.15
C CYS A 135 -0.25 -9.08 2.86
N ASN A 136 0.49 -10.10 2.47
CA ASN A 136 0.07 -10.98 1.37
C ASN A 136 -0.79 -12.14 1.90
N TYR A 137 -0.51 -12.62 3.11
CA TYR A 137 -1.17 -13.76 3.74
C TYR A 137 -1.85 -13.36 5.04
N PRO A 138 -3.13 -12.90 5.00
CA PRO A 138 -3.83 -12.42 6.19
C PRO A 138 -3.99 -13.49 7.28
N ASN A 139 -3.97 -14.77 6.94
CA ASN A 139 -3.99 -15.88 7.89
C ASN A 139 -2.73 -16.02 8.74
N LYS A 140 -1.62 -15.38 8.35
CA LYS A 140 -0.39 -15.30 9.14
C LYS A 140 -0.39 -14.14 10.14
N VAL A 141 -1.35 -13.22 10.02
CA VAL A 141 -1.54 -12.11 10.96
C VAL A 141 -2.44 -12.58 12.09
N ILE A 142 -2.03 -12.34 13.34
CA ILE A 142 -2.77 -12.83 14.52
C ILE A 142 -4.15 -12.18 14.64
N PRO A 143 -5.17 -12.90 15.14
CA PRO A 143 -6.54 -12.37 15.30
C PRO A 143 -6.60 -11.07 16.10
N ALA A 144 -5.72 -10.90 17.07
CA ALA A 144 -5.66 -9.71 17.90
C ALA A 144 -5.29 -8.43 17.13
N ILE A 145 -4.53 -8.52 16.03
CA ILE A 145 -4.26 -7.39 15.11
C ILE A 145 -5.48 -7.18 14.21
N HIS A 146 -6.06 -8.24 13.66
CA HIS A 146 -7.28 -8.14 12.85
C HIS A 146 -8.41 -7.41 13.58
N SER A 147 -8.61 -7.68 14.87
CA SER A 147 -9.67 -7.04 15.68
C SER A 147 -9.45 -5.54 15.93
N ARG A 148 -8.22 -5.04 15.76
CA ARG A 148 -7.85 -3.63 15.97
C ARG A 148 -7.75 -2.82 14.70
N CYS A 149 -7.67 -3.49 13.57
CA CYS A 149 -7.58 -2.86 12.26
C CYS A 149 -8.90 -2.93 11.51
N GLN A 150 -9.20 -1.90 10.75
CA GLN A 150 -10.18 -2.02 9.69
C GLN A 150 -9.52 -2.75 8.52
N GLY A 151 -10.03 -3.93 8.22
CA GLY A 151 -9.54 -4.75 7.11
C GLY A 151 -9.96 -4.18 5.76
N TYR A 152 -9.02 -4.20 4.81
CA TYR A 152 -9.25 -3.82 3.42
C TYR A 152 -8.59 -4.86 2.52
N HIS A 153 -9.40 -5.74 1.94
CA HIS A 153 -8.91 -6.86 1.14
C HIS A 153 -8.97 -6.56 -0.35
N ILE A 154 -7.80 -6.66 -1.02
CA ILE A 154 -7.65 -6.50 -2.46
C ILE A 154 -7.45 -7.89 -3.07
N GLU A 155 -8.54 -8.51 -3.52
CA GLU A 155 -8.48 -9.83 -4.16
C GLU A 155 -8.17 -9.72 -5.65
N LYS A 156 -8.93 -8.88 -6.34
CA LYS A 156 -8.77 -8.59 -7.76
C LYS A 156 -8.95 -7.09 -7.97
N LEU A 157 -8.24 -6.54 -8.93
CA LEU A 157 -8.44 -5.16 -9.38
C LEU A 157 -9.55 -5.11 -10.43
N ASP A 158 -10.17 -3.94 -10.65
CA ASP A 158 -11.05 -3.76 -11.80
C ASP A 158 -10.24 -3.95 -13.09
N GLN A 159 -10.66 -4.90 -13.93
CA GLN A 159 -9.88 -5.27 -15.11
C GLN A 159 -9.89 -4.16 -16.17
N THR A 160 -10.97 -3.39 -16.26
CA THR A 160 -11.06 -2.26 -17.18
C THR A 160 -10.11 -1.15 -16.75
N GLU A 161 -10.14 -0.75 -15.48
CA GLU A 161 -9.21 0.24 -14.92
C GLU A 161 -7.75 -0.22 -15.01
N PHE A 162 -7.49 -1.50 -14.78
CA PHE A 162 -6.17 -2.11 -14.95
C PHE A 162 -5.65 -1.93 -16.39
N THR A 163 -6.48 -2.24 -17.37
CA THR A 163 -6.13 -2.08 -18.80
C THR A 163 -5.96 -0.60 -19.17
N VAL A 164 -6.85 0.26 -18.69
CA VAL A 164 -6.75 1.72 -18.92
C VAL A 164 -5.46 2.28 -18.31
N ARG A 165 -5.05 1.82 -17.13
CA ARG A 165 -3.81 2.26 -16.50
C ARG A 165 -2.57 1.91 -17.35
N LEU A 166 -2.52 0.68 -17.90
CA LEU A 166 -1.44 0.27 -18.81
C LEU A 166 -1.44 1.10 -20.09
N ALA A 167 -2.59 1.30 -20.71
CA ALA A 167 -2.71 2.14 -21.90
C ALA A 167 -2.26 3.58 -21.64
N THR A 168 -2.62 4.15 -20.49
CA THR A 168 -2.19 5.49 -20.09
C THR A 168 -0.68 5.60 -19.96
N ILE A 169 -0.01 4.59 -19.38
CA ILE A 169 1.45 4.55 -19.28
C ILE A 169 2.09 4.51 -20.67
N LEU A 170 1.60 3.65 -21.55
CA LEU A 170 2.11 3.54 -22.92
C LEU A 170 1.96 4.85 -23.71
N LEU A 171 0.81 5.52 -23.59
CA LEU A 171 0.57 6.82 -24.21
C LEU A 171 1.53 7.89 -23.64
N SER A 172 1.78 7.87 -22.36
CA SER A 172 2.71 8.81 -21.71
C SER A 172 4.18 8.60 -22.14
N GLU A 173 4.52 7.39 -22.56
CA GLU A 173 5.84 7.05 -23.11
C GLU A 173 5.87 7.16 -24.66
N GLU A 174 4.81 7.71 -25.27
CA GLU A 174 4.67 7.87 -26.74
C GLU A 174 4.80 6.55 -27.52
N MET A 175 4.49 5.44 -26.84
CA MET A 175 4.58 4.10 -27.43
C MET A 175 3.33 3.78 -28.25
N LYS A 176 3.54 3.24 -29.45
CA LYS A 176 2.44 2.71 -30.29
C LYS A 176 2.09 1.29 -29.81
N PHE A 177 0.83 1.03 -29.62
CA PHE A 177 0.33 -0.30 -29.29
C PHE A 177 -1.01 -0.55 -29.95
N VAL A 178 -1.35 -1.82 -30.11
CA VAL A 178 -2.68 -2.27 -30.56
C VAL A 178 -3.44 -2.80 -29.34
N PRO A 179 -4.73 -2.50 -29.19
CA PRO A 179 -5.52 -2.97 -28.04
C PRO A 179 -5.46 -4.49 -27.83
N GLU A 180 -5.39 -5.26 -28.92
CA GLU A 180 -5.32 -6.72 -28.90
C GLU A 180 -4.04 -7.23 -28.24
N ASP A 181 -2.91 -6.59 -28.50
CA ASP A 181 -1.62 -6.94 -27.88
C ASP A 181 -1.64 -6.62 -26.38
N LEU A 182 -2.22 -5.48 -26.01
CA LEU A 182 -2.36 -5.10 -24.61
C LEU A 182 -3.21 -6.11 -23.82
N ASP A 183 -4.26 -6.63 -24.42
CA ASP A 183 -5.12 -7.64 -23.80
C ASP A 183 -4.36 -8.96 -23.50
N ILE A 184 -3.40 -9.34 -24.34
CA ILE A 184 -2.53 -10.50 -24.10
C ILE A 184 -1.68 -10.29 -22.82
N TYR A 185 -1.07 -9.12 -22.64
CA TYR A 185 -0.31 -8.80 -21.44
C TYR A 185 -1.20 -8.80 -20.20
N VAL A 186 -2.37 -8.16 -20.27
CA VAL A 186 -3.34 -8.13 -19.18
C VAL A 186 -3.72 -9.56 -18.78
N LYS A 187 -4.13 -10.41 -19.69
CA LYS A 187 -4.51 -11.81 -19.40
C LYS A 187 -3.40 -12.63 -18.76
N SER A 188 -2.14 -12.35 -19.11
CA SER A 188 -0.98 -13.11 -18.58
C SER A 188 -0.55 -12.70 -17.18
N CYS A 189 -0.87 -11.48 -16.75
CA CYS A 189 -0.35 -10.90 -15.51
C CYS A 189 -1.42 -10.59 -14.47
N TYR A 190 -2.67 -10.36 -14.90
CA TYR A 190 -3.75 -9.99 -14.00
C TYR A 190 -3.91 -10.98 -12.83
N PRO A 191 -4.03 -10.52 -11.57
CA PRO A 191 -4.22 -9.14 -11.12
C PRO A 191 -2.94 -8.40 -10.70
N ASP A 192 -1.74 -8.89 -11.03
CA ASP A 192 -0.45 -8.28 -10.65
C ASP A 192 -0.08 -7.17 -11.63
N LEU A 193 -0.48 -5.92 -11.28
CA LEU A 193 -0.20 -4.74 -12.10
C LEU A 193 1.31 -4.43 -12.20
N ARG A 194 2.08 -4.67 -11.14
CA ARG A 194 3.54 -4.47 -11.15
C ARG A 194 4.21 -5.38 -12.19
N LYS A 195 3.86 -6.65 -12.18
CA LYS A 195 4.36 -7.63 -13.15
C LYS A 195 3.99 -7.22 -14.58
N CYS A 196 2.76 -6.76 -14.79
CA CYS A 196 2.28 -6.37 -16.10
C CYS A 196 3.04 -5.16 -16.67
N ILE A 197 3.24 -4.12 -15.86
CA ILE A 197 4.01 -2.93 -16.26
C ILE A 197 5.45 -3.31 -16.64
N ASN A 198 6.10 -4.16 -15.84
CA ASN A 198 7.46 -4.64 -16.14
C ASN A 198 7.52 -5.43 -17.44
N MET A 199 6.57 -6.34 -17.68
CA MET A 199 6.52 -7.11 -18.92
C MET A 199 6.29 -6.24 -20.15
N VAL A 200 5.40 -5.26 -20.03
CA VAL A 200 5.12 -4.33 -21.13
C VAL A 200 6.36 -3.48 -21.41
N GLN A 201 7.03 -2.95 -20.38
CA GLN A 201 8.26 -2.20 -20.56
C GLN A 201 9.36 -3.00 -21.25
N GLN A 202 9.54 -4.27 -20.87
CA GLN A 202 10.57 -5.14 -21.46
C GLN A 202 10.29 -5.50 -22.91
N ASN A 203 9.04 -5.77 -23.27
CA ASN A 203 8.71 -6.32 -24.61
C ASN A 203 8.34 -5.26 -25.66
N ILE A 204 8.01 -4.03 -25.24
CA ILE A 204 7.64 -2.96 -26.19
C ILE A 204 8.80 -1.97 -26.40
N VAL A 205 9.76 -1.93 -25.46
CA VAL A 205 10.89 -0.99 -25.51
C VAL A 205 12.13 -1.62 -26.15
N ASP A 206 12.15 -2.93 -26.36
CA ASP A 206 13.16 -3.64 -27.15
C ASP A 206 12.73 -3.73 -28.61
#